data_966285f7d06ac7d2d3f2eccba959ce7a
#
_entry.id   966285f7d06ac7d2d3f2eccba959ce7a
#
_cell.length_a   1.000
_cell.length_b   1.000
_cell.length_c   1.000
_cell.angle_alpha   90.00
_cell.angle_beta   90.00
_cell.angle_gamma   90.00
#
_symmetry.space_group_name_H-M   'P 1'
#
loop_
_entity.id
_entity.type
_entity.pdbx_description
1 polymer ?
#
loop_
_entity_poly.entity_id
_entity_poly.type
_entity_poly.pdbx_seq_one_letter_code
_entity_poly.pdbx_strand_id
1 'polypeptide(L)'
;MKLRLSIDDINGYKEKYSNTSAAAGFAEEPKFIGLPKYYVVILDEENLTLVEMTLGLKEKDVTAIPLSQVNSVKVSGTMIKKAVINTQGGNYKLQFKPLAVGNGSEQKDLLNRLDAL
;
A
#
# COMPACT_ATOMS: atom_id res chain seq x y z
N MET A 1 12.05 -0.98 -18.61
CA MET A 1 10.87 -1.29 -17.81
C MET A 1 11.30 -1.77 -16.43
N LYS A 2 10.73 -1.21 -15.38
CA LYS A 2 10.96 -1.73 -14.03
C LYS A 2 10.14 -2.98 -13.80
N LEU A 3 10.76 -4.02 -13.23
CA LEU A 3 10.08 -5.24 -12.85
C LEU A 3 9.66 -5.24 -11.39
N ARG A 4 10.26 -4.37 -10.58
CA ARG A 4 9.90 -4.18 -9.18
C ARG A 4 10.41 -2.81 -8.71
N LEU A 5 9.82 -2.32 -7.63
CA LEU A 5 10.25 -1.08 -7.00
C LEU A 5 11.39 -1.36 -6.01
N SER A 6 12.34 -0.45 -5.93
CA SER A 6 13.38 -0.48 -4.92
C SER A 6 12.91 0.23 -3.65
N ILE A 7 13.68 0.06 -2.58
CA ILE A 7 13.41 0.77 -1.33
C ILE A 7 13.54 2.29 -1.53
N ASP A 8 14.45 2.72 -2.41
CA ASP A 8 14.62 4.14 -2.73
C ASP A 8 13.39 4.70 -3.46
N ASP A 9 12.79 3.91 -4.35
CA ASP A 9 11.56 4.31 -5.02
C ASP A 9 10.42 4.50 -4.01
N ILE A 10 10.28 3.57 -3.07
CA ILE A 10 9.25 3.66 -2.03
C ILE A 10 9.48 4.89 -1.16
N ASN A 11 10.71 5.14 -0.74
CA ASN A 11 11.05 6.31 0.07
C ASN A 11 10.78 7.61 -0.69
N GLY A 12 11.03 7.62 -2.00
CA GLY A 12 10.70 8.78 -2.85
C GLY A 12 9.21 9.09 -2.85
N TYR A 13 8.36 8.09 -2.91
CA TYR A 13 6.91 8.29 -2.82
C TYR A 13 6.48 8.74 -1.43
N LYS A 14 7.10 8.21 -0.36
CA LYS A 14 6.83 8.67 1.00
C LYS A 14 7.10 10.17 1.14
N GLU A 15 8.24 10.63 0.66
CA GLU A 15 8.60 12.04 0.72
C GLU A 15 7.67 12.90 -0.13
N LYS A 16 7.26 12.40 -1.29
CA LYS A 16 6.40 13.14 -2.21
C LYS A 16 4.98 13.31 -1.68
N TYR A 17 4.43 12.28 -1.04
CA TYR A 17 3.02 12.28 -0.63
C TYR A 17 2.80 12.29 0.88
N SER A 18 3.86 12.21 1.67
CA SER A 18 3.76 12.18 3.12
C SER A 18 5.04 12.71 3.75
N ASN A 19 5.68 11.91 4.60
CA ASN A 19 6.91 12.29 5.29
C ASN A 19 7.77 11.05 5.56
N THR A 20 8.98 11.26 6.04
CA THR A 20 9.93 10.17 6.27
C THR A 20 9.54 9.24 7.42
N SER A 21 8.65 9.68 8.32
CA SER A 21 8.18 8.85 9.44
C SER A 21 6.95 8.01 9.08
N ALA A 22 6.38 8.19 7.89
CA ALA A 22 5.28 7.36 7.42
C ALA A 22 5.74 5.92 7.20
N ALA A 23 4.81 4.99 7.26
CA ALA A 23 5.05 3.61 6.87
C ALA A 23 4.63 3.40 5.43
N ALA A 24 5.35 2.57 4.69
CA ALA A 24 5.04 2.32 3.29
C ALA A 24 5.33 0.89 2.89
N GLY A 25 4.62 0.43 1.87
CA GLY A 25 4.80 -0.89 1.30
C GLY A 25 4.25 -0.96 -0.12
N PHE A 26 4.42 -2.11 -0.73
CA PHE A 26 3.96 -2.36 -2.08
C PHE A 26 2.93 -3.49 -2.06
N ALA A 27 1.77 -3.23 -2.65
CA ALA A 27 0.66 -4.17 -2.64
C ALA A 27 0.08 -4.39 -4.03
N GLU A 28 -0.55 -5.54 -4.20
CA GLU A 28 -1.30 -5.91 -5.38
C GLU A 28 -2.77 -6.04 -5.00
N GLU A 29 -3.64 -5.49 -5.83
CA GLU A 29 -5.08 -5.74 -5.73
C GLU A 29 -5.47 -6.72 -6.84
N PRO A 30 -5.66 -8.01 -6.52
CA PRO A 30 -6.02 -8.98 -7.53
C PRO A 30 -7.44 -8.74 -8.03
N LYS A 31 -7.64 -8.96 -9.32
CA LYS A 31 -8.96 -8.87 -9.94
C LYS A 31 -9.42 -10.23 -10.42
N PHE A 32 -10.71 -10.47 -10.35
CA PHE A 32 -11.31 -11.69 -10.89
C PHE A 32 -11.12 -11.77 -12.40
N ILE A 33 -11.32 -10.64 -13.09
CA ILE A 33 -11.14 -10.53 -14.54
C ILE A 33 -10.19 -9.37 -14.82
N GLY A 34 -9.20 -9.59 -15.68
CA GLY A 34 -8.25 -8.58 -16.09
C GLY A 34 -6.97 -8.61 -15.26
N LEU A 35 -6.15 -7.59 -15.46
CA LEU A 35 -4.86 -7.48 -14.80
C LEU A 35 -5.02 -6.91 -13.39
N PRO A 36 -4.20 -7.35 -12.44
CA PRO A 36 -4.24 -6.78 -11.10
C PRO A 36 -3.80 -5.31 -11.10
N LYS A 37 -4.22 -4.58 -10.08
CA LYS A 37 -3.70 -3.24 -9.82
C LYS A 37 -2.54 -3.34 -8.83
N TYR A 38 -1.58 -2.44 -8.99
CA TYR A 38 -0.43 -2.34 -8.08
C TYR A 38 -0.44 -0.99 -7.40
N TYR A 39 -0.11 -0.98 -6.11
CA TYR A 39 -0.10 0.24 -5.30
C TYR A 39 1.16 0.35 -4.46
N VAL A 40 1.67 1.57 -4.36
CA VAL A 40 2.50 1.94 -3.21
C VAL A 40 1.53 2.44 -2.14
N VAL A 41 1.56 1.83 -0.97
CA VAL A 41 0.66 2.13 0.14
C VAL A 41 1.45 2.91 1.18
N ILE A 42 0.97 4.11 1.52
CA ILE A 42 1.65 4.99 2.46
C ILE A 42 0.68 5.34 3.59
N LEU A 43 1.08 5.10 4.82
CA LEU A 43 0.26 5.39 6.00
C LEU A 43 1.00 6.36 6.91
N ASP A 44 0.39 7.50 7.15
CA ASP A 44 0.85 8.47 8.15
C ASP A 44 -0.23 8.71 9.20
N GLU A 45 -0.06 9.73 10.02
CA GLU A 45 -0.98 10.02 11.12
C GLU A 45 -2.33 10.58 10.66
N GLU A 46 -2.42 11.05 9.42
CA GLU A 46 -3.61 11.73 8.90
C GLU A 46 -4.30 10.95 7.78
N ASN A 47 -3.53 10.31 6.92
CA ASN A 47 -4.04 9.72 5.69
C ASN A 47 -3.47 8.35 5.41
N LEU A 48 -4.28 7.55 4.72
CA LEU A 48 -3.83 6.36 4.00
C LEU A 48 -3.79 6.75 2.52
N THR A 49 -2.62 6.75 1.93
CA THR A 49 -2.42 7.15 0.54
C THR A 49 -2.12 5.93 -0.31
N LEU A 50 -2.89 5.77 -1.38
CA LEU A 50 -2.72 4.69 -2.34
C LEU A 50 -2.22 5.28 -3.65
N VAL A 51 -0.99 4.97 -4.01
CA VAL A 51 -0.41 5.41 -5.28
C VAL A 51 -0.54 4.27 -6.27
N GLU A 52 -1.51 4.37 -7.16
CA GLU A 52 -1.71 3.33 -8.17
C GLU A 52 -0.59 3.40 -9.20
N MET A 53 -0.03 2.22 -9.53
CA MET A 53 1.09 2.09 -10.43
C MET A 53 0.66 1.40 -11.72
N THR A 54 1.31 1.75 -12.83
CA THR A 54 1.13 1.01 -14.08
C THR A 54 1.85 -0.33 -14.00
N LEU A 55 1.66 -1.19 -15.00
CA LEU A 55 2.40 -2.46 -15.10
C LEU A 55 3.91 -2.25 -15.23
N GLY A 56 4.34 -1.10 -15.77
CA GLY A 56 5.75 -0.72 -15.80
C GLY A 56 6.26 -0.10 -14.51
N LEU A 57 5.44 -0.12 -13.45
CA LEU A 57 5.76 0.42 -12.13
C LEU A 57 6.04 1.93 -12.16
N LYS A 58 5.25 2.65 -12.94
CA LYS A 58 5.22 4.09 -12.96
C LYS A 58 3.92 4.57 -12.30
N GLU A 59 3.99 5.72 -11.66
CA GLU A 59 2.82 6.32 -11.04
C GLU A 59 1.72 6.59 -12.06
N LYS A 60 0.49 6.18 -11.73
CA LYS A 60 -0.67 6.38 -12.57
C LYS A 60 -1.69 7.31 -11.93
N ASP A 61 -2.03 7.06 -10.67
CA ASP A 61 -3.05 7.83 -9.96
C ASP A 61 -2.78 7.79 -8.47
N VAL A 62 -3.27 8.77 -7.73
CA VAL A 62 -3.07 8.87 -6.28
C VAL A 62 -4.40 9.11 -5.59
N THR A 63 -4.68 8.32 -4.56
CA THR A 63 -5.85 8.49 -3.72
C THR A 63 -5.41 8.64 -2.28
N ALA A 64 -5.69 9.80 -1.68
CA ALA A 64 -5.42 10.04 -0.26
C ALA A 64 -6.72 9.90 0.51
N ILE A 65 -6.76 8.95 1.44
CA ILE A 65 -7.96 8.65 2.23
C ILE A 65 -7.71 9.14 3.65
N PRO A 66 -8.43 10.18 4.11
CA PRO A 66 -8.32 10.60 5.51
C PRO A 66 -8.66 9.44 6.44
N LEU A 67 -7.92 9.28 7.53
CA LEU A 67 -8.14 8.17 8.46
C LEU A 67 -9.54 8.21 9.08
N SER A 68 -10.13 9.39 9.18
CA SER A 68 -11.52 9.53 9.63
C SER A 68 -12.54 8.84 8.70
N GLN A 69 -12.17 8.57 7.46
CA GLN A 69 -13.01 7.90 6.48
C GLN A 69 -12.73 6.39 6.39
N VAL A 70 -11.78 5.89 7.14
CA VAL A 70 -11.49 4.45 7.19
C VAL A 70 -12.38 3.84 8.25
N ASN A 71 -13.31 2.97 7.82
CA ASN A 71 -14.28 2.34 8.72
C ASN A 71 -13.68 1.14 9.45
N SER A 72 -12.91 0.32 8.73
CA SER A 72 -12.27 -0.85 9.33
C SER A 72 -11.10 -1.31 8.47
N VAL A 73 -10.13 -1.96 9.12
CA VAL A 73 -9.01 -2.63 8.44
C VAL A 73 -8.85 -3.99 9.08
N LYS A 74 -8.78 -5.02 8.26
CA LYS A 74 -8.52 -6.39 8.71
C LYS A 74 -7.27 -6.90 7.99
N VAL A 75 -6.24 -7.21 8.76
CA VAL A 75 -4.99 -7.80 8.26
C VAL A 75 -4.98 -9.28 8.61
N SER A 76 -4.68 -10.14 7.63
CA SER A 76 -4.65 -11.58 7.81
C SER A 76 -3.58 -12.21 6.94
N GLY A 77 -3.37 -13.53 7.12
CA GLY A 77 -2.40 -14.28 6.34
C GLY A 77 -1.10 -14.50 7.07
N THR A 78 -0.29 -15.40 6.55
CA THR A 78 1.02 -15.74 7.11
C THR A 78 2.15 -15.23 6.23
N MET A 79 2.46 -15.94 5.13
CA MET A 79 3.51 -15.48 4.21
C MET A 79 3.01 -14.35 3.32
N ILE A 80 1.83 -14.50 2.75
CA ILE A 80 1.20 -13.43 1.97
C ILE A 80 0.19 -12.76 2.89
N LYS A 81 0.46 -11.51 3.25
CA LYS A 81 -0.44 -10.72 4.09
C LYS A 81 -1.52 -10.07 3.24
N LYS A 82 -2.74 -10.10 3.74
CA LYS A 82 -3.89 -9.46 3.09
C LYS A 82 -4.44 -8.38 4.00
N ALA A 83 -4.72 -7.23 3.44
CA ALA A 83 -5.39 -6.15 4.14
C ALA A 83 -6.70 -5.83 3.44
N VAL A 84 -7.81 -5.96 4.16
CA VAL A 84 -9.12 -5.55 3.68
C VAL A 84 -9.44 -4.23 4.35
N ILE A 85 -9.53 -3.17 3.54
CA ILE A 85 -9.70 -1.81 4.01
C ILE A 85 -11.07 -1.32 3.56
N ASN A 86 -11.95 -1.06 4.51
CA ASN A 86 -13.29 -0.53 4.24
C ASN A 86 -13.29 0.96 4.53
N THR A 87 -13.66 1.76 3.54
CA THR A 87 -13.73 3.21 3.65
C THR A 87 -15.11 3.70 3.26
N GLN A 88 -15.38 4.97 3.52
CA GLN A 88 -16.64 5.59 3.11
C GLN A 88 -16.78 5.63 1.58
N GLY A 89 -15.67 5.71 0.86
CA GLY A 89 -15.69 5.79 -0.61
C GLY A 89 -15.57 4.46 -1.33
N GLY A 90 -15.34 3.35 -0.61
CA GLY A 90 -15.18 2.03 -1.22
C GLY A 90 -14.29 1.11 -0.42
N ASN A 91 -14.10 -0.08 -0.92
CA ASN A 91 -13.32 -1.12 -0.25
C ASN A 91 -12.10 -1.49 -1.08
N TYR A 92 -11.00 -1.80 -0.38
CA TYR A 92 -9.76 -2.24 -1.01
C TYR A 92 -9.34 -3.57 -0.43
N LYS A 93 -8.95 -4.50 -1.29
CA LYS A 93 -8.41 -5.81 -0.89
C LYS A 93 -7.00 -5.90 -1.42
N LEU A 94 -6.02 -5.71 -0.56
CA LEU A 94 -4.61 -5.61 -0.93
C LEU A 94 -3.85 -6.84 -0.46
N GLN A 95 -2.95 -7.34 -1.31
CA GLN A 95 -2.04 -8.43 -0.96
C GLN A 95 -0.61 -7.90 -0.92
N PHE A 96 0.06 -8.12 0.21
CA PHE A 96 1.46 -7.74 0.42
C PHE A 96 2.30 -8.99 0.38
N LYS A 97 3.14 -9.11 -0.65
CA LYS A 97 4.02 -10.26 -0.80
C LYS A 97 5.35 -10.01 -0.08
N PRO A 98 5.91 -11.01 0.62
CA PRO A 98 7.21 -10.85 1.24
C PRO A 98 8.27 -10.54 0.21
N LEU A 99 9.20 -9.65 0.53
CA LEU A 99 10.35 -9.31 -0.31
C LEU A 99 9.98 -8.77 -1.69
N ALA A 100 8.74 -8.32 -1.88
CA ALA A 100 8.31 -7.78 -3.17
C ALA A 100 9.19 -6.62 -3.64
N VAL A 101 9.67 -5.81 -2.70
CA VAL A 101 10.47 -4.62 -3.01
C VAL A 101 11.78 -4.55 -2.21
N GLY A 102 12.12 -5.61 -1.48
CA GLY A 102 13.32 -5.62 -0.66
C GLY A 102 13.24 -4.77 0.60
N ASN A 103 12.06 -4.32 1.00
CA ASN A 103 11.85 -3.47 2.18
C ASN A 103 11.00 -4.18 3.25
N GLY A 104 11.32 -5.44 3.53
CA GLY A 104 10.48 -6.29 4.40
C GLY A 104 10.16 -5.69 5.76
N SER A 105 11.14 -5.06 6.43
CA SER A 105 10.92 -4.48 7.76
C SER A 105 9.96 -3.28 7.70
N GLU A 106 10.07 -2.44 6.68
CA GLU A 106 9.19 -1.28 6.52
C GLU A 106 7.77 -1.72 6.17
N GLN A 107 7.63 -2.70 5.30
CA GLN A 107 6.33 -3.25 4.95
C GLN A 107 5.67 -3.91 6.15
N LYS A 108 6.44 -4.61 6.99
CA LYS A 108 5.93 -5.18 8.23
C LYS A 108 5.43 -4.10 9.18
N ASP A 109 6.14 -2.99 9.30
CA ASP A 109 5.70 -1.84 10.09
C ASP A 109 4.38 -1.27 9.57
N LEU A 110 4.26 -1.13 8.25
CA LEU A 110 3.01 -0.69 7.62
C LEU A 110 1.85 -1.62 7.99
N LEU A 111 2.05 -2.93 7.89
CA LEU A 111 1.01 -3.90 8.19
C LEU A 111 0.59 -3.85 9.66
N ASN A 112 1.56 -3.67 10.57
CA ASN A 112 1.28 -3.53 11.99
C ASN A 112 0.46 -2.27 12.27
N ARG A 113 0.80 -1.15 11.63
CA ARG A 113 0.05 0.10 11.80
C ARG A 113 -1.34 0.03 11.20
N LEU A 114 -1.50 -0.64 10.06
CA LEU A 114 -2.81 -0.87 9.45
C LEU A 114 -3.70 -1.70 10.37
N ASP A 115 -3.15 -2.73 10.97
CA ASP A 115 -3.89 -3.62 11.86
C ASP A 115 -4.34 -2.90 13.15
N ALA A 116 -3.67 -1.83 13.51
CA ALA A 116 -3.98 -1.03 14.70
C ALA A 116 -5.03 0.07 14.44
N LEU A 117 -5.45 0.28 13.21
CA LEU A 117 -6.46 1.30 12.88
C LEU A 117 -7.87 0.97 13.37
#